data_977f5e49d6c727ac2e93e12e860c7de1
#
_entry.id   977f5e49d6c727ac2e93e12e860c7de1
#
_cell.length_a   1.000
_cell.length_b   1.000
_cell.length_c   1.000
_cell.angle_alpha   90.00
_cell.angle_beta   90.00
_cell.angle_gamma   90.00
#
_symmetry.space_group_name_H-M   'P 1'
#
loop_
_entity.id
_entity.type
_entity.pdbx_description
1 polymer ?
#
loop_
_entity_poly.entity_id
_entity_poly.type
_entity_poly.pdbx_seq_one_letter_code
_entity_poly.pdbx_strand_id
1 'polypeptide(L)'
;MHIFAYNIIIMVGKGTITMRETRILEFKETITNTFLKTVSAFSNYNGGTILFGVDDNGNVKGLPDVKQACLDIENKINDSISPQPNYTLEIQNNDQTIKLTVKSGLQKPYLYKSKAYKRNDTATIEVDTLEFSRLVLDGKNISFEELPCKDQELSFKILQCKPVSYTH
;
A
#
# COMPACT_ATOMS: atom_id res chain seq x y z
N MET A 1 -2.92 12.18 31.25
CA MET A 1 -3.81 11.77 30.14
C MET A 1 -3.08 12.07 28.85
N HIS A 2 -2.30 11.10 28.34
CA HIS A 2 -1.57 11.25 27.07
C HIS A 2 -2.46 10.76 25.94
N ILE A 3 -3.06 11.71 25.24
CA ILE A 3 -3.76 11.44 23.98
C ILE A 3 -2.66 11.34 22.92
N PHE A 4 -2.30 10.11 22.52
CA PHE A 4 -1.43 9.91 21.37
C PHE A 4 -2.20 10.34 20.11
N ALA A 5 -1.61 11.30 19.38
CA ALA A 5 -2.15 11.81 18.15
C ALA A 5 -2.10 10.72 17.05
N TYR A 6 -3.12 9.87 17.02
CA TYR A 6 -3.47 9.16 15.81
C TYR A 6 -4.11 10.19 14.89
N ASN A 7 -3.70 10.28 13.62
CA ASN A 7 -4.47 10.95 12.58
C ASN A 7 -5.77 10.14 12.34
N ILE A 8 -6.61 10.12 13.35
CA ILE A 8 -7.90 9.44 13.37
C ILE A 8 -8.93 10.52 13.08
N ILE A 9 -9.72 10.34 12.03
CA ILE A 9 -10.91 11.16 11.81
C ILE A 9 -11.90 10.82 12.93
N ILE A 10 -11.92 11.68 13.96
CA ILE A 10 -12.88 11.60 15.05
C ILE A 10 -14.19 12.21 14.55
N MET A 11 -15.16 11.37 14.22
CA MET A 11 -16.53 11.83 13.99
C MET A 11 -17.20 11.99 15.35
N VAL A 12 -17.37 13.23 15.79
CA VAL A 12 -18.11 13.55 17.02
C VAL A 12 -19.60 13.54 16.71
N GLY A 13 -20.26 12.39 16.91
CA GLY A 13 -21.70 12.28 16.93
C GLY A 13 -22.17 11.94 18.34
N LYS A 14 -22.89 12.85 19.01
CA LYS A 14 -23.53 12.64 20.32
C LYS A 14 -22.65 12.00 21.41
N GLY A 15 -21.47 12.54 21.67
CA GLY A 15 -20.69 12.22 22.88
C GLY A 15 -19.93 10.90 22.89
N THR A 16 -19.98 10.09 21.84
CA THR A 16 -19.18 8.85 21.70
C THR A 16 -18.11 9.04 20.64
N ILE A 17 -16.86 8.87 21.03
CA ILE A 17 -15.72 8.86 20.09
C ILE A 17 -15.66 7.46 19.50
N THR A 18 -16.10 7.28 18.26
CA THR A 18 -15.96 6.02 17.52
C THR A 18 -14.81 6.15 16.53
N MET A 19 -13.84 5.25 16.63
CA MET A 19 -12.80 5.10 15.61
C MET A 19 -13.40 4.37 14.40
N ARG A 20 -13.03 4.79 13.19
CA ARG A 20 -13.49 4.16 11.96
C ARG A 20 -12.31 3.84 11.05
N GLU A 21 -12.40 2.72 10.34
CA GLU A 21 -11.48 2.40 9.27
C GLU A 21 -11.44 3.49 8.19
N THR A 22 -10.27 3.67 7.60
CA THR A 22 -10.03 4.62 6.53
C THR A 22 -9.15 3.98 5.46
N ARG A 23 -8.86 4.71 4.38
CA ARG A 23 -7.95 4.27 3.34
C ARG A 23 -6.56 3.89 3.86
N ILE A 24 -6.10 4.49 4.97
CA ILE A 24 -4.78 4.29 5.58
C ILE A 24 -4.84 3.66 6.98
N LEU A 25 -6.02 3.28 7.44
CA LEU A 25 -6.23 2.63 8.74
C LEU A 25 -7.17 1.45 8.59
N GLU A 26 -6.76 0.29 9.06
CA GLU A 26 -7.53 -0.95 9.08
C GLU A 26 -7.56 -1.55 10.48
N PHE A 27 -8.69 -2.15 10.86
CA PHE A 27 -8.85 -2.87 12.11
C PHE A 27 -8.86 -4.37 11.88
N LYS A 28 -8.31 -5.13 12.82
CA LYS A 28 -8.36 -6.59 12.84
C LYS A 28 -8.58 -7.06 14.27
N GLU A 29 -9.70 -7.69 14.51
CA GLU A 29 -9.97 -8.28 15.82
C GLU A 29 -8.99 -9.41 16.13
N THR A 30 -8.64 -10.22 15.12
CA THR A 30 -7.73 -11.35 15.21
C THR A 30 -6.70 -11.35 14.09
N ILE A 31 -5.64 -12.17 14.23
CA ILE A 31 -4.59 -12.29 13.22
C ILE A 31 -4.99 -13.35 12.18
N THR A 32 -5.56 -12.92 11.07
CA THR A 32 -5.87 -13.74 9.91
C THR A 32 -4.98 -13.34 8.73
N ASN A 33 -4.71 -14.23 7.78
CA ASN A 33 -3.83 -13.93 6.65
C ASN A 33 -4.36 -12.83 5.71
N THR A 34 -5.58 -12.34 5.93
CA THR A 34 -6.18 -11.27 5.13
C THR A 34 -5.43 -9.94 5.26
N PHE A 35 -4.81 -9.66 6.42
CA PHE A 35 -4.03 -8.45 6.61
C PHE A 35 -2.82 -8.34 5.68
N LEU A 36 -2.30 -9.45 5.19
CA LEU A 36 -1.15 -9.47 4.27
C LEU A 36 -1.48 -8.80 2.92
N LYS A 37 -2.74 -8.88 2.47
CA LYS A 37 -3.18 -8.10 1.31
C LYS A 37 -3.07 -6.60 1.55
N THR A 38 -3.45 -6.16 2.75
CA THR A 38 -3.39 -4.76 3.15
C THR A 38 -1.94 -4.29 3.35
N VAL A 39 -1.06 -5.14 3.87
CA VAL A 39 0.39 -4.84 3.92
C VAL A 39 0.95 -4.65 2.50
N SER A 40 0.61 -5.53 1.54
CA SER A 40 0.98 -5.34 0.12
C SER A 40 0.44 -4.01 -0.42
N ALA A 41 -0.83 -3.69 -0.17
CA ALA A 41 -1.45 -2.45 -0.62
C ALA A 41 -0.76 -1.20 -0.04
N PHE A 42 -0.47 -1.19 1.25
CA PHE A 42 0.23 -0.08 1.90
C PHE A 42 1.67 0.09 1.41
N SER A 43 2.39 -1.02 1.20
CA SER A 43 3.76 -0.99 0.67
C SER A 43 3.83 -0.47 -0.77
N ASN A 44 2.82 -0.79 -1.59
CA ASN A 44 2.75 -0.36 -2.99
C ASN A 44 2.37 1.12 -3.15
N TYR A 45 1.66 1.71 -2.17
CA TYR A 45 1.11 3.07 -2.30
C TYR A 45 1.54 3.97 -1.14
N ASN A 46 0.59 4.49 -0.37
CA ASN A 46 0.83 5.59 0.57
C ASN A 46 1.27 5.16 1.98
N GLY A 47 1.44 3.86 2.20
CA GLY A 47 1.59 3.34 3.55
C GLY A 47 0.27 3.34 4.32
N GLY A 48 0.32 2.92 5.59
CA GLY A 48 -0.85 2.90 6.46
C GLY A 48 -0.61 2.16 7.75
N THR A 49 -1.66 2.03 8.55
CA THR A 49 -1.63 1.39 9.86
C THR A 49 -2.70 0.30 9.96
N ILE A 50 -2.34 -0.82 10.55
CA ILE A 50 -3.26 -1.89 10.93
C ILE A 50 -3.24 -2.01 12.46
N LEU A 51 -4.42 -1.98 13.08
CA LEU A 51 -4.58 -2.20 14.51
C LEU A 51 -5.16 -3.59 14.76
N PHE A 52 -4.40 -4.44 15.44
CA PHE A 52 -4.84 -5.77 15.84
C PHE A 52 -5.37 -5.75 17.28
N GLY A 53 -6.43 -6.50 17.52
CA GLY A 53 -7.17 -6.51 18.77
C GLY A 53 -8.29 -5.46 18.83
N VAL A 54 -8.71 -4.94 17.66
CA VAL A 54 -9.78 -3.95 17.52
C VAL A 54 -10.81 -4.50 16.53
N ASP A 55 -12.09 -4.43 16.88
CA ASP A 55 -13.19 -4.85 16.00
C ASP A 55 -13.52 -3.80 14.92
N ASP A 56 -14.36 -4.15 13.95
CA ASP A 56 -14.74 -3.28 12.83
C ASP A 56 -15.49 -1.99 13.28
N ASN A 57 -16.00 -1.96 14.51
CA ASN A 57 -16.65 -0.79 15.09
C ASN A 57 -15.66 0.12 15.85
N GLY A 58 -14.39 -0.27 15.90
CA GLY A 58 -13.35 0.47 16.63
C GLY A 58 -13.31 0.18 18.13
N ASN A 59 -13.99 -0.88 18.60
CA ASN A 59 -13.91 -1.28 20.00
C ASN A 59 -12.68 -2.14 20.25
N VAL A 60 -11.96 -1.82 21.31
CA VAL A 60 -10.80 -2.59 21.74
C VAL A 60 -11.25 -3.91 22.37
N LYS A 61 -10.80 -5.02 21.82
CA LYS A 61 -11.02 -6.38 22.32
C LYS A 61 -9.77 -6.94 22.98
N GLY A 62 -8.61 -6.50 22.53
CA GLY A 62 -7.32 -7.03 22.91
C GLY A 62 -6.99 -8.40 22.29
N LEU A 63 -5.73 -8.79 22.40
CA LEU A 63 -5.23 -10.09 21.97
C LEU A 63 -4.82 -10.91 23.20
N PRO A 64 -5.05 -12.23 23.22
CA PRO A 64 -4.76 -13.06 24.40
C PRO A 64 -3.27 -13.13 24.75
N ASP A 65 -2.38 -13.11 23.75
CA ASP A 65 -0.92 -13.07 23.92
C ASP A 65 -0.31 -12.14 22.87
N VAL A 66 -0.10 -10.88 23.25
CA VAL A 66 0.44 -9.85 22.33
C VAL A 66 1.87 -10.13 21.91
N LYS A 67 2.68 -10.81 22.72
CA LYS A 67 4.07 -11.11 22.37
C LYS A 67 4.12 -12.18 21.29
N GLN A 68 3.38 -13.27 21.48
CA GLN A 68 3.27 -14.33 20.47
C GLN A 68 2.61 -13.80 19.20
N ALA A 69 1.56 -13.01 19.34
CA ALA A 69 0.87 -12.34 18.24
C ALA A 69 1.81 -11.45 17.40
N CYS A 70 2.69 -10.70 18.05
CA CYS A 70 3.69 -9.86 17.39
C CYS A 70 4.66 -10.70 16.55
N LEU A 71 5.17 -11.80 17.09
CA LEU A 71 6.03 -12.75 16.35
C LEU A 71 5.30 -13.39 15.16
N ASP A 72 4.04 -13.76 15.35
CA ASP A 72 3.23 -14.37 14.28
C ASP A 72 2.99 -13.39 13.13
N ILE A 73 2.72 -12.12 13.43
CA ILE A 73 2.57 -11.06 12.42
C ILE A 73 3.89 -10.88 11.66
N GLU A 74 5.01 -10.76 12.36
CA GLU A 74 6.33 -10.58 11.77
C GLU A 74 6.70 -11.74 10.84
N ASN A 75 6.57 -12.99 11.31
CA ASN A 75 6.84 -14.19 10.52
C ASN A 75 5.94 -14.24 9.27
N LYS A 76 4.63 -13.99 9.42
CA LYS A 76 3.69 -13.98 8.29
C LYS A 76 4.06 -12.95 7.22
N ILE A 77 4.49 -11.74 7.61
CA ILE A 77 4.92 -10.71 6.67
C ILE A 77 6.19 -11.16 5.95
N ASN A 78 7.20 -11.60 6.72
CA ASN A 78 8.51 -11.97 6.20
C ASN A 78 8.44 -13.17 5.24
N ASP A 79 7.57 -14.13 5.53
CA ASP A 79 7.41 -15.34 4.72
C ASP A 79 6.52 -15.17 3.49
N SER A 80 5.66 -14.16 3.49
CA SER A 80 4.57 -14.08 2.51
C SER A 80 4.65 -12.91 1.54
N ILE A 81 5.39 -11.85 1.88
CA ILE A 81 5.47 -10.64 1.06
C ILE A 81 6.85 -10.48 0.45
N SER A 82 6.91 -10.29 -0.84
CA SER A 82 8.16 -10.05 -1.58
C SER A 82 7.97 -8.85 -2.52
N PRO A 83 8.95 -7.94 -2.58
CA PRO A 83 10.11 -7.75 -1.72
C PRO A 83 9.74 -7.52 -0.24
N GLN A 84 10.74 -7.53 0.65
CA GLN A 84 10.53 -7.28 2.07
C GLN A 84 9.98 -5.86 2.30
N PRO A 85 8.79 -5.71 2.92
CA PRO A 85 8.22 -4.40 3.19
C PRO A 85 8.91 -3.69 4.36
N ASN A 86 8.83 -2.36 4.38
CA ASN A 86 9.31 -1.56 5.51
C ASN A 86 8.15 -1.31 6.48
N TYR A 87 8.25 -1.87 7.67
CA TYR A 87 7.22 -1.74 8.70
C TYR A 87 7.78 -1.63 10.11
N THR A 88 6.93 -1.19 11.04
CA THR A 88 7.20 -1.19 12.47
C THR A 88 6.03 -1.82 13.22
N LEU A 89 6.34 -2.58 14.28
CA LEU A 89 5.37 -3.16 15.20
C LEU A 89 5.52 -2.53 16.58
N GLU A 90 4.41 -2.06 17.14
CA GLU A 90 4.34 -1.46 18.46
C GLU A 90 3.28 -2.18 19.30
N ILE A 91 3.68 -2.75 20.44
CA ILE A 91 2.77 -3.39 21.39
C ILE A 91 2.21 -2.34 22.32
N GLN A 92 0.89 -2.25 22.40
CA GLN A 92 0.14 -1.40 23.33
C GLN A 92 -0.27 -2.25 24.54
N ASN A 93 0.58 -2.30 25.57
CA ASN A 93 0.39 -3.19 26.71
C ASN A 93 -0.90 -2.93 27.51
N ASN A 94 -1.37 -1.67 27.57
CA ASN A 94 -2.58 -1.31 28.32
C ASN A 94 -3.84 -1.95 27.73
N ASP A 95 -3.91 -2.02 26.39
CA ASP A 95 -5.09 -2.46 25.65
C ASP A 95 -4.91 -3.87 25.05
N GLN A 96 -3.74 -4.48 25.25
CA GLN A 96 -3.37 -5.75 24.65
C GLN A 96 -3.56 -5.76 23.12
N THR A 97 -3.20 -4.63 22.47
CA THR A 97 -3.31 -4.45 21.01
C THR A 97 -1.94 -4.31 20.37
N ILE A 98 -1.87 -4.52 19.07
CA ILE A 98 -0.65 -4.33 18.28
C ILE A 98 -0.94 -3.32 17.17
N LYS A 99 -0.06 -2.33 17.04
CA LYS A 99 -0.05 -1.38 15.94
C LYS A 99 1.04 -1.76 14.95
N LEU A 100 0.64 -2.13 13.75
CA LEU A 100 1.51 -2.35 12.61
C LEU A 100 1.47 -1.12 11.71
N THR A 101 2.58 -0.41 11.59
CA THR A 101 2.72 0.71 10.66
C THR A 101 3.56 0.28 9.48
N VAL A 102 3.00 0.34 8.28
CA VAL A 102 3.66 -0.01 7.02
C VAL A 102 3.97 1.26 6.25
N LYS A 103 5.22 1.40 5.81
CA LYS A 103 5.65 2.53 4.97
C LYS A 103 5.54 2.16 3.49
N SER A 104 5.28 3.18 2.65
CA SER A 104 5.42 3.03 1.20
C SER A 104 6.86 2.62 0.85
N GLY A 105 6.99 1.59 0.05
CA GLY A 105 8.29 1.07 -0.37
C GLY A 105 8.71 1.56 -1.74
N LEU A 106 10.01 1.48 -2.03
CA LEU A 106 10.61 1.89 -3.30
C LEU A 106 10.74 0.73 -4.30
N GLN A 107 10.82 -0.51 -3.79
CA GLN A 107 11.05 -1.71 -4.61
C GLN A 107 9.73 -2.34 -5.10
N LYS A 108 8.84 -1.53 -5.64
CA LYS A 108 7.54 -1.99 -6.15
C LYS A 108 7.68 -2.93 -7.35
N PRO A 109 6.75 -3.87 -7.55
CA PRO A 109 5.56 -4.16 -6.74
C PRO A 109 5.85 -5.08 -5.54
N TYR A 110 5.21 -4.80 -4.40
CA TYR A 110 5.20 -5.69 -3.23
C TYR A 110 4.06 -6.69 -3.40
N LEU A 111 4.38 -7.97 -3.44
CA LEU A 111 3.44 -9.03 -3.80
C LEU A 111 3.09 -9.90 -2.59
N TYR A 112 1.81 -10.24 -2.47
CA TYR A 112 1.32 -11.32 -1.64
C TYR A 112 0.70 -12.39 -2.54
N LYS A 113 1.18 -13.65 -2.48
CA LYS A 113 0.75 -14.75 -3.36
C LYS A 113 0.82 -14.36 -4.85
N SER A 114 1.93 -13.74 -5.26
CA SER A 114 2.17 -13.27 -6.63
C SER A 114 1.21 -12.21 -7.15
N LYS A 115 0.45 -11.54 -6.28
CA LYS A 115 -0.53 -10.50 -6.60
C LYS A 115 -0.22 -9.21 -5.87
N ALA A 116 -0.38 -8.08 -6.55
CA ALA A 116 -0.32 -6.76 -5.95
C ALA A 116 -1.71 -6.27 -5.56
N TYR A 117 -1.78 -5.51 -4.47
CA TYR A 117 -3.04 -5.02 -3.92
C TYR A 117 -3.01 -3.50 -3.75
N LYS A 118 -4.21 -2.90 -3.74
CA LYS A 118 -4.43 -1.48 -3.43
C LYS A 118 -5.61 -1.30 -2.47
N ARG A 119 -5.66 -0.14 -1.81
CA ARG A 119 -6.81 0.26 -1.00
C ARG A 119 -7.80 1.04 -1.85
N ASN A 120 -9.02 0.58 -1.86
CA ASN A 120 -10.17 1.31 -2.38
C ASN A 120 -11.09 1.64 -1.21
N ASP A 121 -10.89 2.83 -0.63
CA ASP A 121 -11.45 3.24 0.66
C ASP A 121 -11.06 2.26 1.78
N THR A 122 -11.99 1.56 2.39
CA THR A 122 -11.75 0.54 3.44
C THR A 122 -11.53 -0.86 2.89
N ALA A 123 -11.78 -1.11 1.61
CA ALA A 123 -11.56 -2.41 0.98
C ALA A 123 -10.15 -2.55 0.41
N THR A 124 -9.57 -3.76 0.51
CA THR A 124 -8.33 -4.12 -0.17
C THR A 124 -8.65 -4.98 -1.38
N ILE A 125 -8.31 -4.48 -2.56
CA ILE A 125 -8.58 -5.13 -3.85
C ILE A 125 -7.29 -5.41 -4.61
N GLU A 126 -7.31 -6.42 -5.50
CA GLU A 126 -6.21 -6.71 -6.42
C GLU A 126 -6.12 -5.60 -7.48
N VAL A 127 -4.90 -5.23 -7.86
CA VAL A 127 -4.68 -4.26 -8.93
C VAL A 127 -4.89 -4.92 -10.29
N ASP A 128 -5.37 -4.15 -11.26
CA ASP A 128 -5.48 -4.61 -12.65
C ASP A 128 -4.10 -4.66 -13.36
N THR A 129 -4.08 -5.23 -14.57
CA THR A 129 -2.85 -5.41 -15.34
C THR A 129 -2.14 -4.09 -15.67
N LEU A 130 -2.90 -3.03 -15.95
CA LEU A 130 -2.33 -1.72 -16.28
C LEU A 130 -1.68 -1.09 -15.05
N GLU A 131 -2.36 -1.15 -13.93
CA GLU A 131 -1.85 -0.62 -12.66
C GLU A 131 -0.66 -1.43 -12.15
N PHE A 132 -0.67 -2.75 -12.34
CA PHE A 132 0.48 -3.61 -12.06
C PHE A 132 1.71 -3.18 -12.88
N SER A 133 1.54 -2.93 -14.17
CA SER A 133 2.61 -2.44 -15.04
C SER A 133 3.17 -1.10 -14.57
N ARG A 134 2.31 -0.19 -14.09
CA ARG A 134 2.75 1.10 -13.50
C ARG A 134 3.57 0.89 -12.24
N LEU A 135 3.17 -0.02 -11.35
CA LEU A 135 3.95 -0.34 -10.15
C LEU A 135 5.34 -0.90 -10.50
N VAL A 136 5.43 -1.74 -11.54
CA VAL A 136 6.73 -2.28 -12.00
C VAL A 136 7.64 -1.15 -12.49
N LEU A 137 7.11 -0.20 -13.26
CA LEU A 137 7.88 0.95 -13.75
C LEU A 137 8.30 1.88 -12.61
N ASP A 138 7.38 2.15 -11.69
CA ASP A 138 7.62 2.96 -10.51
C ASP A 138 8.77 2.38 -9.64
N GLY A 139 8.77 1.05 -9.46
CA GLY A 139 9.84 0.34 -8.75
C GLY A 139 11.20 0.35 -9.48
N LYS A 140 11.20 0.55 -10.80
CA LYS A 140 12.42 0.72 -11.59
C LYS A 140 12.83 2.17 -11.77
N ASN A 141 12.09 3.13 -11.22
CA ASN A 141 12.22 4.57 -11.46
C ASN A 141 12.20 4.94 -12.97
N ILE A 142 11.39 4.23 -13.75
CA ILE A 142 11.24 4.45 -15.20
C ILE A 142 9.84 5.04 -15.42
N SER A 143 9.77 6.20 -16.10
CA SER A 143 8.51 6.76 -16.59
C SER A 143 7.96 5.92 -17.75
N PHE A 144 6.62 5.91 -17.92
CA PHE A 144 5.98 5.31 -19.08
C PHE A 144 6.45 5.92 -20.40
N GLU A 145 6.81 7.19 -20.37
CA GLU A 145 7.31 7.96 -21.53
C GLU A 145 8.72 7.56 -21.94
N GLU A 146 9.48 6.93 -21.02
CA GLU A 146 10.85 6.47 -21.26
C GLU A 146 10.91 5.02 -21.80
N LEU A 147 9.76 4.34 -21.90
CA LEU A 147 9.72 3.01 -22.47
C LEU A 147 9.98 3.08 -23.99
N PRO A 148 10.92 2.27 -24.51
CA PRO A 148 11.14 2.21 -25.96
C PRO A 148 9.85 1.71 -26.63
N CYS A 149 9.32 2.49 -27.55
CA CYS A 149 8.24 2.06 -28.44
C CYS A 149 8.71 0.86 -29.27
N LYS A 150 7.90 -0.20 -29.32
CA LYS A 150 8.20 -1.38 -30.14
C LYS A 150 8.26 -1.08 -31.66
N ASP A 151 7.70 0.04 -32.10
CA ASP A 151 7.67 0.51 -33.47
C ASP A 151 8.44 1.83 -33.60
N GLN A 152 9.76 1.80 -33.39
CA GLN A 152 10.64 2.91 -33.72
C GLN A 152 11.19 2.80 -35.17
N GLU A 153 10.38 2.36 -36.12
CA GLU A 153 10.61 2.68 -37.52
C GLU A 153 9.87 3.97 -37.90
N LEU A 154 10.20 5.06 -37.22
CA LEU A 154 10.01 6.39 -37.78
C LEU A 154 11.04 6.59 -38.88
N SER A 155 10.77 6.04 -40.07
CA SER A 155 11.46 6.46 -41.27
C SER A 155 11.02 7.90 -41.55
N PHE A 156 11.78 8.86 -41.02
CA PHE A 156 11.74 10.22 -41.52
C PHE A 156 12.19 10.19 -42.97
N LYS A 157 11.29 10.00 -43.94
CA LYS A 157 11.49 10.44 -45.30
C LYS A 157 11.56 11.96 -45.23
N ILE A 158 12.80 12.45 -45.13
CA ILE A 158 13.09 13.86 -45.40
C ILE A 158 12.59 14.10 -46.81
N LEU A 159 11.44 14.75 -46.96
CA LEU A 159 11.04 15.39 -48.19
C LEU A 159 12.14 16.44 -48.47
N GLN A 160 13.13 16.07 -49.27
CA GLN A 160 14.02 17.03 -49.88
C GLN A 160 13.15 17.89 -50.80
N CYS A 161 12.68 19.02 -50.28
CA CYS A 161 12.19 20.11 -51.12
C CYS A 161 13.35 20.53 -51.98
N LYS A 162 13.31 20.16 -53.28
CA LYS A 162 14.20 20.71 -54.27
C LYS A 162 14.03 22.24 -54.26
N PRO A 163 15.11 23.01 -54.18
CA PRO A 163 15.00 24.45 -54.32
C PRO A 163 14.47 24.74 -55.73
N VAL A 164 13.37 25.49 -55.77
CA VAL A 164 12.86 26.04 -57.03
C VAL A 164 13.84 27.11 -57.46
N SER A 165 14.63 26.80 -58.49
CA SER A 165 15.49 27.79 -59.12
C SER A 165 14.60 28.73 -59.92
N TYR A 166 14.49 29.95 -59.42
CA TYR A 166 13.98 31.06 -60.23
C TYR A 166 15.08 31.45 -61.22
N THR A 167 14.92 31.03 -62.48
CA THR A 167 15.66 31.62 -63.63
C THR A 167 14.86 32.85 -64.07
N HIS A 168 15.49 33.98 -63.97
CA HIS A 168 15.05 35.22 -64.66
C HIS A 168 15.43 35.13 -66.14
#